data_e05d9f44650b21830c449cf3e6ae6009
#
_entry.id   e05d9f44650b21830c449cf3e6ae6009
#
_cell.length_a   1.000
_cell.length_b   1.000
_cell.length_c   1.000
_cell.angle_alpha   90.00
_cell.angle_beta   90.00
_cell.angle_gamma   90.00
#
_symmetry.space_group_name_H-M   'P 1'
#
loop_
_entity.id
_entity.type
_entity.pdbx_description
1 polymer ?
#
loop_
_entity_poly.entity_id
_entity_poly.type
_entity_poly.pdbx_seq_one_letter_code
_entity_poly.pdbx_strand_id
1 'polypeptide(L)'
;MDSIFIQIVAYRDLELVPTVEEAIAHATYPKRLTFGICWQYGTDEEKDYISKLKAIKNCRIITVTASQARGVGWARSLVQKLWQKEQYTLQIDAHMRFLPGWDVKLIKMLKACPSEKPLLSAYPPAYRPPRELLGDTPSRLEPSQFGDPGTLTLKAIGDLSKCSTPQLGAFVAAG
;
A
#
# COMPACT_ATOMS: atom_id res chain seq x y z
N MET A 1 3.25 -3.13 -21.47
CA MET A 1 4.09 -2.13 -20.76
C MET A 1 3.72 -2.21 -19.29
N ASP A 2 4.67 -2.53 -18.39
CA ASP A 2 4.39 -2.85 -16.98
C ASP A 2 3.78 -1.62 -16.25
N SER A 3 2.45 -1.52 -16.19
CA SER A 3 1.71 -0.47 -15.48
C SER A 3 1.22 -0.97 -14.14
N ILE A 4 1.27 -0.13 -13.11
CA ILE A 4 0.89 -0.48 -11.73
C ILE A 4 -0.27 0.41 -11.29
N PHE A 5 -1.37 -0.21 -10.86
CA PHE A 5 -2.45 0.44 -10.16
C PHE A 5 -2.22 0.33 -8.65
N ILE A 6 -1.99 1.45 -7.98
CA ILE A 6 -1.69 1.52 -6.55
C ILE A 6 -2.97 1.89 -5.81
N GLN A 7 -3.42 1.00 -4.93
CA GLN A 7 -4.65 1.13 -4.17
C GLN A 7 -4.34 1.65 -2.78
N ILE A 8 -4.89 2.82 -2.43
CA ILE A 8 -4.70 3.45 -1.12
C ILE A 8 -6.06 3.83 -0.53
N VAL A 9 -6.32 3.40 0.69
CA VAL A 9 -7.43 3.89 1.50
C VAL A 9 -6.88 4.69 2.67
N ALA A 10 -7.39 5.89 2.86
CA ALA A 10 -6.92 6.79 3.90
C ALA A 10 -8.12 7.32 4.70
N TYR A 11 -8.11 7.11 6.01
CA TYR A 11 -9.10 7.63 6.93
C TYR A 11 -8.44 8.71 7.79
N ARG A 12 -8.61 10.00 7.40
CA ARG A 12 -8.05 11.18 8.06
C ARG A 12 -6.51 11.12 8.26
N ASP A 13 -5.82 10.40 7.38
CA ASP A 13 -4.39 10.13 7.51
C ASP A 13 -3.59 11.12 6.66
N LEU A 14 -2.91 12.05 7.32
CA LEU A 14 -2.13 13.11 6.69
C LEU A 14 -0.82 12.61 6.05
N GLU A 15 -0.47 11.33 6.22
CA GLU A 15 0.67 10.73 5.51
C GLU A 15 0.33 10.32 4.06
N LEU A 16 -0.95 10.41 3.64
CA LEU A 16 -1.37 10.06 2.30
C LEU A 16 -0.61 10.84 1.21
N VAL A 17 -0.54 12.17 1.32
CA VAL A 17 0.15 13.01 0.32
C VAL A 17 1.65 12.68 0.29
N PRO A 18 2.39 12.67 1.41
CA PRO A 18 3.78 12.21 1.43
C PRO A 18 3.99 10.81 0.84
N THR A 19 3.08 9.87 1.11
CA THR A 19 3.17 8.50 0.55
C THR A 19 3.11 8.49 -0.97
N VAL A 20 2.18 9.24 -1.57
CA VAL A 20 2.07 9.32 -3.04
C VAL A 20 3.28 10.04 -3.65
N GLU A 21 3.71 11.16 -3.05
CA GLU A 21 4.88 11.91 -3.50
C GLU A 21 6.16 11.05 -3.44
N GLU A 22 6.37 10.30 -2.36
CA GLU A 22 7.47 9.36 -2.18
C GLU A 22 7.44 8.22 -3.21
N ALA A 23 6.26 7.64 -3.43
CA ALA A 23 6.12 6.58 -4.43
C ALA A 23 6.52 7.05 -5.82
N ILE A 24 6.14 8.27 -6.22
CA ILE A 24 6.49 8.87 -7.50
C ILE A 24 7.97 9.20 -7.56
N ALA A 25 8.52 9.84 -6.52
CA ALA A 25 9.90 10.32 -6.50
C ALA A 25 10.92 9.18 -6.56
N HIS A 26 10.60 8.01 -5.99
CA HIS A 26 11.50 6.85 -5.91
C HIS A 26 11.23 5.78 -6.96
N ALA A 27 10.23 5.94 -7.83
CA ALA A 27 9.99 5.00 -8.92
C ALA A 27 10.99 5.20 -10.08
N THR A 28 11.39 4.10 -10.69
CA THR A 28 12.16 4.12 -11.94
C THR A 28 11.29 4.62 -13.10
N TYR A 29 10.01 4.25 -13.10
CA TYR A 29 9.07 4.62 -14.17
C TYR A 29 7.80 5.28 -13.62
N PRO A 30 7.87 6.51 -13.07
CA PRO A 30 6.73 7.16 -12.41
C PRO A 30 5.52 7.36 -13.34
N LYS A 31 5.73 7.49 -14.64
CA LYS A 31 4.64 7.62 -15.63
C LYS A 31 3.81 6.34 -15.81
N ARG A 32 4.25 5.20 -15.28
CA ARG A 32 3.54 3.91 -15.32
C ARG A 32 2.69 3.67 -14.08
N LEU A 33 2.77 4.55 -13.09
CA LEU A 33 2.00 4.47 -11.85
C LEU A 33 0.65 5.16 -12.03
N THR A 34 -0.41 4.51 -11.54
CA THR A 34 -1.74 5.09 -11.39
C THR A 34 -2.20 4.86 -9.96
N PHE A 35 -2.64 5.91 -9.29
CA PHE A 35 -3.11 5.83 -7.91
C PHE A 35 -4.63 5.84 -7.87
N GLY A 36 -5.22 4.80 -7.27
CA GLY A 36 -6.61 4.75 -6.87
C GLY A 36 -6.71 5.07 -5.38
N ILE A 37 -7.40 6.12 -5.02
CA ILE A 37 -7.40 6.65 -3.65
C ILE A 37 -8.84 6.79 -3.15
N CYS A 38 -9.12 6.28 -1.95
CA CYS A 38 -10.32 6.62 -1.18
C CYS A 38 -9.91 7.49 0.00
N TRP A 39 -10.16 8.79 -0.11
CA TRP A 39 -9.92 9.77 0.95
C TRP A 39 -11.16 9.97 1.81
N GLN A 40 -11.06 9.61 3.08
CA GLN A 40 -12.13 9.73 4.06
C GLN A 40 -11.78 10.84 5.04
N TYR A 41 -12.48 11.98 4.97
CA TYR A 41 -12.18 13.22 5.68
C TYR A 41 -13.24 13.58 6.72
N GLY A 42 -12.84 14.27 7.78
CA GLY A 42 -13.71 14.72 8.88
C GLY A 42 -14.11 16.19 8.80
N THR A 43 -13.23 17.07 8.28
CA THR A 43 -13.44 18.51 8.17
C THR A 43 -13.21 19.02 6.76
N ASP A 44 -13.63 20.25 6.46
CA ASP A 44 -13.41 20.86 5.14
C ASP A 44 -11.91 21.11 4.88
N GLU A 45 -11.12 21.42 5.90
CA GLU A 45 -9.67 21.56 5.78
C GLU A 45 -9.03 20.21 5.41
N GLU A 46 -9.47 19.12 6.02
CA GLU A 46 -9.01 17.77 5.65
C GLU A 46 -9.45 17.41 4.22
N LYS A 47 -10.66 17.85 3.79
CA LYS A 47 -11.13 17.62 2.42
C LYS A 47 -10.19 18.25 1.39
N ASP A 48 -9.71 19.45 1.66
CA ASP A 48 -8.84 20.19 0.75
C ASP A 48 -7.36 19.79 0.84
N TYR A 49 -6.99 19.05 1.88
CA TYR A 49 -5.64 18.54 2.08
C TYR A 49 -5.08 17.82 0.86
N ILE A 50 -5.92 17.06 0.16
CA ILE A 50 -5.52 16.31 -1.03
C ILE A 50 -5.49 17.12 -2.33
N SER A 51 -5.61 18.44 -2.27
CA SER A 51 -5.60 19.31 -3.47
C SER A 51 -4.37 19.10 -4.34
N LYS A 52 -3.20 18.86 -3.73
CA LYS A 52 -1.96 18.52 -4.45
C LYS A 52 -2.10 17.25 -5.29
N LEU A 53 -2.77 16.22 -4.76
CA LEU A 53 -2.97 14.94 -5.46
C LEU A 53 -3.92 15.09 -6.64
N LYS A 54 -4.89 16.00 -6.56
CA LYS A 54 -5.82 16.28 -7.68
C LYS A 54 -5.09 16.86 -8.90
N ALA A 55 -3.94 17.51 -8.69
CA ALA A 55 -3.09 18.02 -9.75
C ALA A 55 -2.25 16.93 -10.45
N ILE A 56 -2.10 15.76 -9.83
CA ILE A 56 -1.35 14.64 -10.38
C ILE A 56 -2.24 13.89 -11.37
N LYS A 57 -1.90 13.94 -12.65
CA LYS A 57 -2.71 13.38 -13.75
C LYS A 57 -3.13 11.91 -13.55
N ASN A 58 -2.30 11.13 -12.87
CA ASN A 58 -2.53 9.69 -12.69
C ASN A 58 -3.15 9.35 -11.32
N CYS A 59 -3.79 10.29 -10.65
CA CYS A 59 -4.56 10.03 -9.42
C CYS A 59 -6.06 10.00 -9.75
N ARG A 60 -6.71 8.89 -9.38
CA ARG A 60 -8.16 8.70 -9.43
C ARG A 60 -8.67 8.69 -7.99
N ILE A 61 -9.42 9.70 -7.59
CA ILE A 61 -9.73 9.94 -6.17
C ILE A 61 -11.23 9.89 -5.94
N ILE A 62 -11.64 9.11 -4.96
CA ILE A 62 -12.97 9.13 -4.36
C ILE A 62 -12.85 9.81 -3.00
N THR A 63 -13.71 10.78 -2.74
CA THR A 63 -13.79 11.46 -1.43
C THR A 63 -15.06 11.06 -0.72
N VAL A 64 -14.98 10.78 0.58
CA VAL A 64 -16.08 10.36 1.44
C VAL A 64 -15.95 11.07 2.77
N THR A 65 -17.06 11.49 3.38
CA THR A 65 -17.01 12.01 4.76
C THR A 65 -16.77 10.88 5.75
N ALA A 66 -16.07 11.16 6.85
CA ALA A 66 -15.79 10.17 7.89
C ALA A 66 -17.09 9.57 8.48
N SER A 67 -18.18 10.35 8.54
CA SER A 67 -19.50 9.88 8.97
C SER A 67 -20.15 8.86 8.03
N GLN A 68 -19.72 8.80 6.78
CA GLN A 68 -20.21 7.85 5.78
C GLN A 68 -19.27 6.64 5.63
N ALA A 69 -18.15 6.62 6.33
CA ALA A 69 -17.19 5.53 6.28
C ALA A 69 -17.79 4.22 6.81
N ARG A 70 -17.51 3.11 6.11
CA ARG A 70 -18.03 1.77 6.45
C ARG A 70 -16.90 0.74 6.65
N GLY A 71 -15.75 1.21 7.10
CA GLY A 71 -14.58 0.37 7.35
C GLY A 71 -13.68 0.16 6.13
N VAL A 72 -12.52 -0.42 6.37
CA VAL A 72 -11.43 -0.54 5.40
C VAL A 72 -11.80 -1.40 4.19
N GLY A 73 -12.48 -2.53 4.38
CA GLY A 73 -12.88 -3.43 3.28
C GLY A 73 -13.84 -2.75 2.30
N TRP A 74 -14.78 -1.96 2.82
CA TRP A 74 -15.69 -1.17 1.99
C TRP A 74 -14.93 -0.10 1.19
N ALA A 75 -14.02 0.64 1.83
CA ALA A 75 -13.22 1.65 1.16
C ALA A 75 -12.32 1.04 0.07
N ARG A 76 -11.72 -0.13 0.32
CA ARG A 76 -10.97 -0.90 -0.68
C ARG A 76 -11.84 -1.31 -1.86
N SER A 77 -13.07 -1.73 -1.63
CA SER A 77 -14.01 -2.08 -2.71
C SER A 77 -14.34 -0.89 -3.62
N LEU A 78 -14.35 0.33 -3.08
CA LEU A 78 -14.51 1.55 -3.88
C LEU A 78 -13.27 1.81 -4.74
N VAL A 79 -12.09 1.70 -4.15
CA VAL A 79 -10.82 1.92 -4.87
C VAL A 79 -10.63 0.92 -5.99
N GLN A 80 -10.98 -0.35 -5.79
CA GLN A 80 -10.88 -1.39 -6.81
C GLN A 80 -11.69 -1.07 -8.09
N LYS A 81 -12.79 -0.34 -7.97
CA LYS A 81 -13.61 0.10 -9.12
C LYS A 81 -12.91 1.15 -9.99
N LEU A 82 -11.86 1.78 -9.47
CA LEU A 82 -11.05 2.75 -10.20
C LEU A 82 -9.99 2.12 -11.12
N TRP A 83 -9.77 0.81 -11.01
CA TRP A 83 -8.86 0.08 -11.88
C TRP A 83 -9.33 0.08 -13.33
N GLN A 84 -8.43 0.36 -14.28
CA GLN A 84 -8.70 0.45 -15.71
C GLN A 84 -7.77 -0.44 -16.53
N LYS A 85 -7.58 -1.68 -16.10
CA LYS A 85 -6.78 -2.71 -16.77
C LYS A 85 -5.27 -2.47 -16.73
N GLU A 86 -4.77 -1.75 -15.71
CA GLU A 86 -3.33 -1.75 -15.40
C GLU A 86 -2.87 -3.20 -15.19
N GLN A 87 -1.64 -3.51 -15.60
CA GLN A 87 -1.15 -4.89 -15.64
C GLN A 87 -0.93 -5.49 -14.24
N TYR A 88 -0.52 -4.65 -13.29
CA TYR A 88 -0.29 -5.03 -11.90
C TYR A 88 -1.15 -4.18 -10.97
N THR A 89 -1.48 -4.75 -9.81
CA THR A 89 -2.08 -4.02 -8.71
C THR A 89 -1.20 -4.11 -7.48
N LEU A 90 -1.06 -3.00 -6.75
CA LEU A 90 -0.35 -2.91 -5.50
C LEU A 90 -1.27 -2.27 -4.46
N GLN A 91 -1.57 -2.97 -3.37
CA GLN A 91 -2.32 -2.42 -2.25
C GLN A 91 -1.35 -2.02 -1.14
N ILE A 92 -1.46 -0.78 -0.66
CA ILE A 92 -0.62 -0.22 0.40
C ILE A 92 -1.46 0.59 1.38
N ASP A 93 -0.91 0.84 2.56
CA ASP A 93 -1.46 1.79 3.52
C ASP A 93 -1.16 3.24 3.13
N ALA A 94 -1.88 4.18 3.75
CA ALA A 94 -1.73 5.61 3.48
C ALA A 94 -0.42 6.21 4.04
N HIS A 95 0.33 5.45 4.82
CA HIS A 95 1.56 5.87 5.49
C HIS A 95 2.74 4.96 5.13
N MET A 96 3.27 5.13 3.92
CA MET A 96 4.35 4.31 3.37
C MET A 96 5.54 5.17 2.95
N ARG A 97 6.73 4.56 2.94
CA ARG A 97 7.95 5.13 2.35
C ARG A 97 8.56 4.14 1.37
N PHE A 98 9.23 4.66 0.36
CA PHE A 98 9.71 3.85 -0.75
C PHE A 98 11.23 3.97 -0.92
N LEU A 99 11.86 2.85 -1.24
CA LEU A 99 13.27 2.82 -1.64
C LEU A 99 13.41 3.08 -3.15
N PRO A 100 14.54 3.64 -3.61
CA PRO A 100 14.77 3.87 -5.04
C PRO A 100 14.58 2.61 -5.88
N GLY A 101 13.83 2.73 -6.99
CA GLY A 101 13.55 1.64 -7.93
C GLY A 101 12.58 0.57 -7.43
N TRP A 102 11.77 0.88 -6.44
CA TRP A 102 10.81 -0.05 -5.82
C TRP A 102 9.88 -0.71 -6.85
N ASP A 103 9.40 0.04 -7.83
CA ASP A 103 8.48 -0.42 -8.86
C ASP A 103 9.06 -1.57 -9.69
N VAL A 104 10.29 -1.43 -10.16
CA VAL A 104 11.00 -2.47 -10.93
C VAL A 104 11.35 -3.66 -10.05
N LYS A 105 11.77 -3.41 -8.80
CA LYS A 105 12.13 -4.47 -7.86
C LYS A 105 10.93 -5.35 -7.53
N LEU A 106 9.77 -4.75 -7.20
CA LEU A 106 8.55 -5.51 -6.88
C LEU A 106 8.07 -6.35 -8.07
N ILE A 107 8.05 -5.79 -9.29
CA ILE A 107 7.66 -6.54 -10.49
C ILE A 107 8.64 -7.70 -10.75
N LYS A 108 9.96 -7.47 -10.59
CA LYS A 108 10.95 -8.53 -10.72
C LYS A 108 10.74 -9.65 -9.72
N MET A 109 10.49 -9.32 -8.46
CA MET A 109 10.21 -10.29 -7.39
C MET A 109 8.92 -11.06 -7.68
N LEU A 110 7.84 -10.38 -8.10
CA LEU A 110 6.57 -11.01 -8.44
C LEU A 110 6.73 -12.01 -9.59
N LYS A 111 7.48 -11.64 -10.64
CA LYS A 111 7.77 -12.51 -11.79
C LYS A 111 8.65 -13.71 -11.42
N ALA A 112 9.41 -13.62 -10.35
CA ALA A 112 10.24 -14.72 -9.85
C ALA A 112 9.48 -15.73 -8.97
N CYS A 113 8.24 -15.43 -8.60
CA CYS A 113 7.41 -16.38 -7.84
C CYS A 113 7.04 -17.58 -8.72
N PRO A 114 7.24 -18.83 -8.24
CA PRO A 114 6.95 -20.05 -9.01
C PRO A 114 5.45 -20.38 -8.97
N SER A 115 4.62 -19.49 -9.50
CA SER A 115 3.14 -19.64 -9.52
C SER A 115 2.58 -18.97 -10.75
N GLU A 116 1.50 -19.55 -11.30
CA GLU A 116 0.74 -18.92 -12.39
C GLU A 116 -0.02 -17.67 -11.96
N LYS A 117 -0.39 -17.60 -10.69
CA LYS A 117 -1.11 -16.46 -10.09
C LYS A 117 -0.38 -16.00 -8.83
N PRO A 118 0.80 -15.39 -8.98
CA PRO A 118 1.59 -15.00 -7.84
C PRO A 118 0.96 -13.81 -7.10
N LEU A 119 1.05 -13.85 -5.78
CA LEU A 119 0.76 -12.73 -4.90
C LEU A 119 2.00 -12.51 -4.03
N LEU A 120 2.59 -11.32 -4.12
CA LEU A 120 3.74 -10.93 -3.33
C LEU A 120 3.27 -10.08 -2.15
N SER A 121 3.71 -10.42 -0.95
CA SER A 121 3.39 -9.69 0.26
C SER A 121 4.57 -9.64 1.21
N ALA A 122 4.70 -8.54 1.94
CA ALA A 122 5.64 -8.37 3.03
C ALA A 122 5.07 -7.37 4.05
N TYR A 123 5.47 -7.51 5.31
CA TYR A 123 5.20 -6.50 6.32
C TYR A 123 6.39 -5.54 6.38
N PRO A 124 6.21 -4.27 6.01
CA PRO A 124 7.30 -3.31 5.93
C PRO A 124 7.79 -2.91 7.32
N PRO A 125 9.05 -2.44 7.44
CA PRO A 125 9.55 -1.82 8.65
C PRO A 125 8.74 -0.56 9.01
N ALA A 126 8.62 -0.29 10.31
CA ALA A 126 8.03 0.94 10.78
C ALA A 126 8.94 2.15 10.48
N TYR A 127 8.35 3.33 10.44
CA TYR A 127 9.10 4.59 10.34
C TYR A 127 8.44 5.67 11.22
N ARG A 128 9.19 6.71 11.51
CA ARG A 128 8.67 7.96 12.08
C ARG A 128 8.65 9.03 11.01
N PRO A 129 7.54 9.76 10.83
CA PRO A 129 7.51 10.91 9.94
C PRO A 129 8.60 11.95 10.25
N PRO A 130 9.20 12.60 9.24
CA PRO A 130 8.88 12.44 7.83
C PRO A 130 9.53 11.21 7.17
N ARG A 131 10.68 10.69 7.64
CA ARG A 131 11.42 9.61 6.93
C ARG A 131 12.39 8.80 7.81
N GLU A 132 12.32 8.89 9.12
CA GLU A 132 13.18 8.10 9.99
C GLU A 132 12.75 6.63 9.97
N LEU A 133 13.47 5.78 9.24
CA LEU A 133 13.23 4.34 9.22
C LEU A 133 13.65 3.72 10.56
N LEU A 134 12.78 2.93 11.17
CA LEU A 134 13.04 2.21 12.42
C LEU A 134 13.59 0.79 12.19
N GLY A 135 13.90 0.49 10.95
CA GLY A 135 14.48 -0.77 10.49
C GLY A 135 14.62 -0.75 8.97
N ASP A 136 15.36 -1.69 8.44
CA ASP A 136 15.63 -1.84 7.01
C ASP A 136 15.13 -3.18 6.44
N THR A 137 14.57 -4.01 7.31
CA THR A 137 14.26 -5.39 7.02
C THR A 137 12.77 -5.64 7.05
N PRO A 138 12.15 -6.06 5.93
CA PRO A 138 10.77 -6.52 5.94
C PRO A 138 10.64 -7.84 6.71
N SER A 139 9.45 -8.08 7.25
CA SER A 139 9.10 -9.30 7.96
C SER A 139 7.90 -9.99 7.32
N ARG A 140 7.64 -11.23 7.71
CA ARG A 140 6.43 -11.95 7.35
C ARG A 140 5.47 -11.99 8.53
N LEU A 141 4.20 -12.16 8.24
CA LEU A 141 3.18 -12.37 9.26
C LEU A 141 3.03 -13.85 9.59
N GLU A 142 3.02 -14.17 10.88
CA GLU A 142 2.69 -15.51 11.39
C GLU A 142 1.58 -15.45 12.42
N PRO A 143 0.78 -16.53 12.56
CA PRO A 143 -0.23 -16.59 13.60
C PRO A 143 0.44 -16.55 14.98
N SER A 144 -0.14 -15.79 15.90
CA SER A 144 0.33 -15.67 17.27
C SER A 144 -0.61 -16.39 18.24
N GLN A 145 -1.83 -15.89 18.36
CA GLN A 145 -2.83 -16.46 19.27
C GLN A 145 -4.24 -16.12 18.78
N PHE A 146 -5.22 -16.86 19.26
CA PHE A 146 -6.61 -16.44 19.13
C PHE A 146 -6.98 -15.55 20.30
N GLY A 147 -7.42 -14.32 20.01
CA GLY A 147 -8.00 -13.42 20.99
C GLY A 147 -9.49 -13.67 21.18
N ASP A 148 -10.11 -13.02 22.16
CA ASP A 148 -11.54 -13.00 22.35
C ASP A 148 -12.17 -11.91 21.45
N PRO A 149 -13.20 -12.20 20.66
CA PRO A 149 -14.01 -13.42 20.48
C PRO A 149 -13.57 -14.34 19.33
N GLY A 150 -12.37 -14.93 19.41
CA GLY A 150 -11.89 -15.87 18.41
C GLY A 150 -11.15 -15.23 17.22
N THR A 151 -10.77 -13.96 17.34
CA THR A 151 -9.98 -13.26 16.30
C THR A 151 -8.53 -13.75 16.32
N LEU A 152 -8.03 -14.20 15.17
CA LEU A 152 -6.61 -14.55 15.03
C LEU A 152 -5.77 -13.28 15.06
N THR A 153 -4.84 -13.22 16.01
CA THR A 153 -3.80 -12.19 16.02
C THR A 153 -2.57 -12.66 15.25
N LEU A 154 -1.98 -11.75 14.48
CA LEU A 154 -0.76 -12.00 13.74
C LEU A 154 0.40 -11.22 14.37
N LYS A 155 1.59 -11.76 14.27
CA LYS A 155 2.82 -11.07 14.66
C LYS A 155 3.79 -11.03 13.48
N ALA A 156 4.50 -9.93 13.36
CA ALA A 156 5.60 -9.81 12.42
C ALA A 156 6.81 -10.57 12.95
N ILE A 157 7.31 -11.52 12.18
CA ILE A 157 8.48 -12.31 12.54
C ILE A 157 9.44 -12.47 11.37
N GLY A 158 10.66 -12.78 11.73
CA GLY A 158 11.71 -13.12 10.78
C GLY A 158 12.39 -11.91 10.16
N ASP A 159 13.58 -12.15 9.71
CA ASP A 159 14.43 -11.24 8.97
C ASP A 159 14.46 -11.72 7.52
N LEU A 160 13.76 -11.03 6.62
CA LEU A 160 13.74 -11.35 5.20
C LEU A 160 14.90 -10.72 4.43
N SER A 161 15.81 -9.99 5.08
CA SER A 161 16.97 -9.35 4.41
C SER A 161 17.90 -10.35 3.71
N LYS A 162 17.96 -11.57 4.23
CA LYS A 162 18.78 -12.67 3.68
C LYS A 162 18.06 -13.47 2.59
N CYS A 163 16.80 -13.18 2.32
CA CYS A 163 16.04 -13.88 1.28
C CYS A 163 16.30 -13.24 -0.07
N SER A 164 17.05 -13.93 -0.94
CA SER A 164 17.32 -13.50 -2.32
C SER A 164 16.13 -13.74 -3.26
N THR A 165 15.19 -14.59 -2.86
CA THR A 165 14.01 -14.99 -3.64
C THR A 165 12.76 -14.98 -2.76
N PRO A 166 11.57 -14.73 -3.35
CA PRO A 166 10.29 -14.87 -2.64
C PRO A 166 10.13 -16.26 -2.02
N GLN A 167 9.64 -16.31 -0.80
CA GLN A 167 9.36 -17.55 -0.07
C GLN A 167 7.85 -17.74 0.06
N LEU A 168 7.40 -18.99 0.10
CA LEU A 168 5.99 -19.29 0.34
C LEU A 168 5.59 -18.82 1.74
N GLY A 169 4.52 -18.03 1.81
CA GLY A 169 3.93 -17.55 3.06
C GLY A 169 2.50 -18.06 3.23
N ALA A 170 2.05 -18.14 4.46
CA ALA A 170 0.69 -18.56 4.80
C ALA A 170 -0.30 -17.38 4.88
N PHE A 171 0.20 -16.16 5.08
CA PHE A 171 -0.62 -14.97 5.27
C PHE A 171 -0.15 -13.81 4.40
N VAL A 172 -1.12 -13.03 3.96
CA VAL A 172 -0.90 -11.78 3.21
C VAL A 172 -0.97 -10.63 4.21
N ALA A 173 0.06 -9.80 4.24
CA ALA A 173 -0.03 -8.51 4.92
C ALA A 173 -1.04 -7.64 4.16
N ALA A 174 -2.09 -7.23 4.85
CA ALA A 174 -3.17 -6.43 4.29
C ALA A 174 -2.95 -4.94 4.60
N GLY A 175 -1.72 -4.47 4.42
CA GLY A 175 -1.35 -3.08 4.55
C GLY A 175 -2.09 -2.16 3.58
#